data_8d0cd385d3d3633a47d84ec0d0da145d
#
_entry.id   8d0cd385d3d3633a47d84ec0d0da145d
#
_cell.length_a   1.000
_cell.length_b   1.000
_cell.length_c   1.000
_cell.angle_alpha   90.00
_cell.angle_beta   90.00
_cell.angle_gamma   90.00
#
_symmetry.space_group_name_H-M   'P 1'
#
loop_
_entity.id
_entity.type
_entity.pdbx_description
1 polymer ?
#
loop_
_entity_poly.entity_id
_entity_poly.type
_entity_poly.pdbx_seq_one_letter_code
_entity_poly.pdbx_strand_id
1 'polypeptide(L)'
;KINAELARHPALKARSHVVATDQFVTMDEKPASAIRRRNTSMANAIHAVKAGEARAVVSAGNTGALMAISKMVLKMLTDDLDRPAIGCAWPNPHGFGTVLDVGANVTSDARQLIEFALMGAAFHKAIWGTAKPSIGLLNVGSEDVKGHDEVREAHKLLKENTLGLNYYGFVEGTDLCEGTTDVVVTDGFTGNIALKTAEGAARFMQSMVRAAFRSSLLGMIGGMLARGALRKTLKRMDPGESNGGPLLGLKGIVIKSHGSADAKSYANAIKVGASLAASGYERDLADSLAQFSHSLATETEQTDIRGLAVATAADMAGNKVS
;
A
#
# COMPACT_ATOMS: atom_id res chain seq x y z
N LYS A 1 6.03 -10.27 -30.13
CA LYS A 1 7.18 -10.22 -29.20
C LYS A 1 7.05 -11.26 -28.09
N ILE A 2 5.94 -11.32 -27.32
CA ILE A 2 5.74 -12.28 -26.22
C ILE A 2 5.91 -13.73 -26.71
N ASN A 3 5.22 -14.12 -27.77
CA ASN A 3 5.29 -15.49 -28.31
C ASN A 3 6.72 -15.87 -28.79
N ALA A 4 7.47 -14.92 -29.34
CA ALA A 4 8.86 -15.15 -29.75
C ALA A 4 9.77 -15.37 -28.52
N GLU A 5 9.54 -14.65 -27.42
CA GLU A 5 10.30 -14.85 -26.19
C GLU A 5 9.89 -16.15 -25.47
N LEU A 6 8.60 -16.47 -25.42
CA LEU A 6 8.11 -17.74 -24.87
C LEU A 6 8.66 -18.96 -25.63
N ALA A 7 8.90 -18.84 -26.95
CA ALA A 7 9.49 -19.93 -27.74
C ALA A 7 10.93 -20.26 -27.28
N ARG A 8 11.65 -19.29 -26.68
CA ARG A 8 13.01 -19.49 -26.13
C ARG A 8 12.99 -20.15 -24.74
N HIS A 9 11.81 -20.23 -24.09
CA HIS A 9 11.60 -20.80 -22.76
C HIS A 9 10.50 -21.85 -22.74
N PRO A 10 10.75 -23.10 -23.23
CA PRO A 10 9.72 -24.12 -23.39
C PRO A 10 8.92 -24.45 -22.12
N ALA A 11 9.60 -24.51 -20.95
CA ALA A 11 8.93 -24.78 -19.67
C ALA A 11 7.96 -23.65 -19.25
N LEU A 12 8.28 -22.40 -19.57
CA LEU A 12 7.39 -21.26 -19.34
C LEU A 12 6.24 -21.26 -20.36
N LYS A 13 6.55 -21.53 -21.62
CA LYS A 13 5.53 -21.62 -22.69
C LYS A 13 4.44 -22.63 -22.37
N ALA A 14 4.80 -23.80 -21.86
CA ALA A 14 3.85 -24.86 -21.49
C ALA A 14 2.89 -24.44 -20.34
N ARG A 15 3.25 -23.41 -19.58
CA ARG A 15 2.46 -22.89 -18.43
C ARG A 15 1.88 -21.51 -18.69
N SER A 16 2.01 -20.99 -19.90
CA SER A 16 1.57 -19.64 -20.26
C SER A 16 0.46 -19.69 -21.29
N HIS A 17 -0.57 -18.88 -21.04
CA HIS A 17 -1.61 -18.60 -22.01
C HIS A 17 -1.54 -17.13 -22.43
N VAL A 18 -1.45 -16.84 -23.73
CA VAL A 18 -1.36 -15.48 -24.25
C VAL A 18 -2.72 -15.04 -24.78
N VAL A 19 -3.35 -14.09 -24.10
CA VAL A 19 -4.55 -13.41 -24.57
C VAL A 19 -4.11 -12.22 -25.43
N ALA A 20 -4.29 -12.34 -26.74
CA ALA A 20 -3.87 -11.30 -27.68
C ALA A 20 -4.87 -10.13 -27.67
N THR A 21 -4.35 -8.91 -27.63
CA THR A 21 -5.08 -7.66 -27.85
C THR A 21 -4.13 -6.62 -28.42
N ASP A 22 -4.65 -5.77 -29.30
CA ASP A 22 -3.97 -4.59 -29.83
C ASP A 22 -4.30 -3.32 -29.05
N GLN A 23 -5.25 -3.40 -28.10
CA GLN A 23 -5.69 -2.27 -27.28
C GLN A 23 -4.96 -2.25 -25.94
N PHE A 24 -4.45 -1.08 -25.60
CA PHE A 24 -3.80 -0.82 -24.31
C PHE A 24 -4.14 0.58 -23.80
N VAL A 25 -4.01 0.79 -22.50
CA VAL A 25 -4.16 2.09 -21.85
C VAL A 25 -2.79 2.79 -21.88
N THR A 26 -2.74 4.03 -22.41
CA THR A 26 -1.51 4.83 -22.42
C THR A 26 -1.22 5.44 -21.04
N MET A 27 0.04 5.88 -20.81
CA MET A 27 0.44 6.40 -19.51
C MET A 27 -0.20 7.76 -19.16
N ASP A 28 -0.61 8.51 -20.16
CA ASP A 28 -1.22 9.82 -20.09
C ASP A 28 -2.76 9.77 -20.17
N GLU A 29 -3.34 8.59 -20.41
CA GLU A 29 -4.79 8.42 -20.53
C GLU A 29 -5.49 8.68 -19.18
N LYS A 30 -6.56 9.49 -19.21
CA LYS A 30 -7.37 9.76 -18.01
C LYS A 30 -8.09 8.49 -17.53
N PRO A 31 -8.14 8.21 -16.23
CA PRO A 31 -8.83 7.03 -15.68
C PRO A 31 -10.26 6.87 -16.15
N ALA A 32 -11.03 7.98 -16.24
CA ALA A 32 -12.40 7.99 -16.71
C ALA A 32 -12.57 7.55 -18.19
N SER A 33 -11.56 7.78 -19.04
CA SER A 33 -11.52 7.27 -20.41
C SER A 33 -11.19 5.77 -20.41
N ALA A 34 -10.20 5.37 -19.64
CA ALA A 34 -9.72 3.99 -19.58
C ALA A 34 -10.82 3.00 -19.13
N ILE A 35 -11.65 3.39 -18.16
CA ILE A 35 -12.79 2.60 -17.66
C ILE A 35 -13.76 2.22 -18.79
N ARG A 36 -13.97 3.07 -19.79
CA ARG A 36 -14.92 2.84 -20.89
C ARG A 36 -14.39 1.80 -21.90
N ARG A 37 -13.10 1.54 -21.90
CA ARG A 37 -12.44 0.65 -22.87
C ARG A 37 -12.29 -0.76 -22.29
N ARG A 38 -13.26 -1.62 -22.61
CA ARG A 38 -13.41 -2.95 -22.01
C ARG A 38 -12.41 -4.00 -22.51
N ASN A 39 -11.81 -3.81 -23.70
CA ASN A 39 -10.95 -4.80 -24.36
C ASN A 39 -9.46 -4.45 -24.30
N THR A 40 -9.04 -3.57 -23.41
CA THR A 40 -7.62 -3.27 -23.23
C THR A 40 -6.92 -4.41 -22.50
N SER A 41 -5.61 -4.56 -22.71
CA SER A 41 -4.79 -5.58 -22.02
C SER A 41 -4.94 -5.51 -20.49
N MET A 42 -5.04 -4.30 -19.95
CA MET A 42 -5.26 -4.05 -18.51
C MET A 42 -6.65 -4.54 -18.06
N ALA A 43 -7.70 -4.17 -18.79
CA ALA A 43 -9.06 -4.60 -18.46
C ALA A 43 -9.22 -6.12 -18.56
N ASN A 44 -8.68 -6.76 -19.62
CA ASN A 44 -8.71 -8.21 -19.80
C ASN A 44 -8.02 -8.93 -18.62
N ALA A 45 -6.86 -8.45 -18.18
CA ALA A 45 -6.15 -9.04 -17.05
C ALA A 45 -6.96 -8.93 -15.73
N ILE A 46 -7.62 -7.79 -15.48
CA ILE A 46 -8.47 -7.60 -14.29
C ILE A 46 -9.73 -8.47 -14.38
N HIS A 47 -10.34 -8.60 -15.56
CA HIS A 47 -11.49 -9.48 -15.77
C HIS A 47 -11.14 -10.96 -15.56
N ALA A 48 -9.94 -11.40 -15.91
CA ALA A 48 -9.48 -12.76 -15.62
C ALA A 48 -9.44 -13.05 -14.10
N VAL A 49 -9.04 -12.05 -13.28
CA VAL A 49 -9.11 -12.17 -11.81
C VAL A 49 -10.56 -12.26 -11.36
N LYS A 50 -11.44 -11.40 -11.86
CA LYS A 50 -12.88 -11.43 -11.52
C LYS A 50 -13.54 -12.76 -11.88
N ALA A 51 -13.15 -13.36 -13.00
CA ALA A 51 -13.68 -14.64 -13.46
C ALA A 51 -13.10 -15.85 -12.71
N GLY A 52 -12.10 -15.65 -11.84
CA GLY A 52 -11.40 -16.73 -11.14
C GLY A 52 -10.40 -17.50 -12.03
N GLU A 53 -10.15 -17.02 -13.25
CA GLU A 53 -9.16 -17.60 -14.18
C GLU A 53 -7.72 -17.26 -13.74
N ALA A 54 -7.55 -16.17 -12.99
CA ALA A 54 -6.28 -15.75 -12.39
C ALA A 54 -6.50 -15.36 -10.92
N ARG A 55 -5.49 -15.59 -10.08
CA ARG A 55 -5.53 -15.23 -8.65
C ARG A 55 -5.03 -13.83 -8.38
N ALA A 56 -4.24 -13.26 -9.29
CA ALA A 56 -3.70 -11.92 -9.16
C ALA A 56 -3.47 -11.32 -10.55
N VAL A 57 -3.50 -9.99 -10.63
CA VAL A 57 -3.07 -9.23 -11.79
C VAL A 57 -1.86 -8.37 -11.43
N VAL A 58 -0.87 -8.30 -12.32
CA VAL A 58 0.32 -7.44 -12.20
C VAL A 58 0.38 -6.52 -13.41
N SER A 59 0.45 -5.22 -13.18
CA SER A 59 0.50 -4.24 -14.26
C SER A 59 1.57 -3.16 -14.00
N ALA A 60 2.39 -2.87 -15.02
CA ALA A 60 3.31 -1.74 -15.04
C ALA A 60 2.70 -0.49 -15.76
N GLY A 61 1.43 -0.57 -16.16
CA GLY A 61 0.72 0.51 -16.86
C GLY A 61 0.33 1.69 -15.98
N ASN A 62 -0.54 2.54 -16.51
CA ASN A 62 -1.08 3.72 -15.85
C ASN A 62 -1.74 3.40 -14.51
N THR A 63 -1.26 3.99 -13.41
CA THR A 63 -1.71 3.69 -12.04
C THR A 63 -3.17 4.08 -11.81
N GLY A 64 -3.57 5.28 -12.26
CA GLY A 64 -4.93 5.76 -12.08
C GLY A 64 -5.95 4.91 -12.84
N ALA A 65 -5.60 4.47 -14.06
CA ALA A 65 -6.44 3.58 -14.84
C ALA A 65 -6.53 2.17 -14.20
N LEU A 66 -5.39 1.63 -13.73
CA LEU A 66 -5.36 0.35 -13.02
C LEU A 66 -6.29 0.37 -11.81
N MET A 67 -6.17 1.39 -10.97
CA MET A 67 -7.00 1.56 -9.78
C MET A 67 -8.49 1.70 -10.14
N ALA A 68 -8.81 2.57 -11.08
CA ALA A 68 -10.20 2.86 -11.45
C ALA A 68 -10.90 1.64 -12.10
N ILE A 69 -10.23 0.93 -13.00
CA ILE A 69 -10.76 -0.30 -13.62
C ILE A 69 -10.90 -1.40 -12.56
N SER A 70 -9.89 -1.55 -11.70
CA SER A 70 -9.93 -2.58 -10.64
C SER A 70 -11.07 -2.34 -9.65
N LYS A 71 -11.25 -1.09 -9.17
CA LYS A 71 -12.38 -0.75 -8.29
C LYS A 71 -13.72 -1.03 -8.96
N MET A 72 -13.87 -0.69 -10.24
CA MET A 72 -15.12 -0.89 -10.97
C MET A 72 -15.42 -2.39 -11.21
N VAL A 73 -14.41 -3.17 -11.60
CA VAL A 73 -14.58 -4.57 -12.02
C VAL A 73 -14.60 -5.51 -10.82
N LEU A 74 -13.61 -5.43 -9.93
CA LEU A 74 -13.46 -6.32 -8.79
C LEU A 74 -14.34 -5.93 -7.60
N LYS A 75 -14.63 -4.61 -7.46
CA LYS A 75 -15.29 -4.01 -6.29
C LYS A 75 -14.39 -3.97 -5.07
N MET A 76 -14.86 -3.31 -4.01
CA MET A 76 -14.19 -3.31 -2.72
C MET A 76 -14.47 -4.62 -1.97
N LEU A 77 -13.59 -4.99 -1.07
CA LEU A 77 -13.64 -6.25 -0.32
C LEU A 77 -14.89 -6.34 0.57
N THR A 78 -15.26 -5.22 1.20
CA THR A 78 -16.50 -5.05 1.95
C THR A 78 -17.24 -3.83 1.41
N ASP A 79 -18.56 -3.76 1.66
CA ASP A 79 -19.40 -2.65 1.20
C ASP A 79 -19.11 -1.35 1.95
N ASP A 80 -18.52 -1.44 3.15
CA ASP A 80 -18.12 -0.30 3.97
C ASP A 80 -16.84 0.38 3.52
N LEU A 81 -16.01 -0.30 2.72
CA LEU A 81 -14.80 0.29 2.17
C LEU A 81 -15.10 1.19 0.98
N ASP A 82 -14.70 2.45 1.06
CA ASP A 82 -14.87 3.38 -0.07
C ASP A 82 -13.74 3.30 -1.09
N ARG A 83 -12.48 3.20 -0.64
CA ARG A 83 -11.32 3.34 -1.54
C ARG A 83 -10.23 2.32 -1.28
N PRO A 84 -9.54 1.84 -2.33
CA PRO A 84 -8.34 1.05 -2.15
C PRO A 84 -7.17 1.95 -1.73
N ALA A 85 -6.19 1.39 -1.02
CA ALA A 85 -4.90 2.02 -0.75
C ALA A 85 -3.77 1.34 -1.53
N ILE A 86 -2.72 2.09 -1.88
CA ILE A 86 -1.49 1.51 -2.42
C ILE A 86 -0.49 1.32 -1.30
N GLY A 87 -0.12 0.06 -1.03
CA GLY A 87 0.97 -0.27 -0.12
C GLY A 87 2.31 -0.35 -0.84
N CYS A 88 3.40 -0.08 -0.13
CA CYS A 88 4.74 -0.37 -0.60
C CYS A 88 5.60 -0.99 0.50
N ALA A 89 6.56 -1.82 0.11
CA ALA A 89 7.62 -2.28 0.98
C ALA A 89 8.67 -1.17 1.14
N TRP A 90 8.99 -0.82 2.37
CA TRP A 90 9.95 0.23 2.71
C TRP A 90 11.19 -0.38 3.35
N PRO A 91 12.39 -0.26 2.73
CA PRO A 91 13.61 -0.84 3.27
C PRO A 91 14.05 -0.10 4.53
N ASN A 92 14.43 -0.86 5.56
CA ASN A 92 14.97 -0.36 6.82
C ASN A 92 16.08 -1.28 7.35
N PRO A 93 16.77 -0.97 8.46
CA PRO A 93 17.83 -1.81 9.01
C PRO A 93 17.36 -3.21 9.44
N HIS A 94 16.09 -3.38 9.78
CA HIS A 94 15.49 -4.63 10.26
C HIS A 94 14.96 -5.51 9.10
N GLY A 95 14.90 -4.96 7.87
CA GLY A 95 14.38 -5.65 6.69
C GLY A 95 13.49 -4.75 5.85
N PHE A 96 12.20 -4.98 5.90
CA PHE A 96 11.20 -4.16 5.22
C PHE A 96 10.02 -3.84 6.15
N GLY A 97 9.68 -2.57 6.24
CA GLY A 97 8.38 -2.11 6.72
C GLY A 97 7.36 -2.04 5.58
N THR A 98 6.13 -1.71 5.93
CA THR A 98 5.04 -1.41 5.00
C THR A 98 4.63 0.04 5.17
N VAL A 99 4.55 0.79 4.07
CA VAL A 99 3.99 2.15 4.08
C VAL A 99 2.76 2.19 3.20
N LEU A 100 1.67 2.76 3.70
CA LEU A 100 0.46 3.04 2.95
C LEU A 100 -0.31 4.26 3.53
N ASP A 101 -0.95 5.06 2.73
CA ASP A 101 -1.12 5.04 1.29
C ASP A 101 0.05 5.76 0.59
N VAL A 102 0.51 5.26 -0.56
CA VAL A 102 1.60 5.90 -1.31
C VAL A 102 1.16 6.47 -2.65
N GLY A 103 -0.12 6.85 -2.77
CA GLY A 103 -0.59 7.61 -3.93
C GLY A 103 -1.91 7.14 -4.56
N ALA A 104 -2.76 6.41 -3.86
CA ALA A 104 -4.12 6.13 -4.31
C ALA A 104 -5.08 7.27 -3.94
N ASN A 105 -4.96 7.84 -2.74
CA ASN A 105 -5.89 8.83 -2.18
C ASN A 105 -5.13 10.10 -1.80
N VAL A 106 -5.42 11.21 -2.45
CA VAL A 106 -4.73 12.49 -2.19
C VAL A 106 -4.99 12.96 -0.76
N THR A 107 -6.21 12.82 -0.28
CA THR A 107 -6.62 13.13 1.10
C THR A 107 -7.31 11.92 1.70
N SER A 108 -7.19 11.74 3.00
CA SER A 108 -7.84 10.65 3.75
C SER A 108 -8.39 11.19 5.05
N ASP A 109 -9.63 10.81 5.38
CA ASP A 109 -10.25 11.10 6.68
C ASP A 109 -9.76 10.11 7.76
N ALA A 110 -10.17 10.34 9.00
CA ALA A 110 -9.76 9.50 10.14
C ALA A 110 -10.17 8.02 9.96
N ARG A 111 -11.38 7.78 9.44
CA ARG A 111 -11.87 6.41 9.17
C ARG A 111 -11.00 5.71 8.14
N GLN A 112 -10.69 6.38 7.03
CA GLN A 112 -9.83 5.83 5.97
C GLN A 112 -8.43 5.50 6.49
N LEU A 113 -7.85 6.35 7.36
CA LEU A 113 -6.55 6.08 7.99
C LEU A 113 -6.59 4.80 8.86
N ILE A 114 -7.69 4.56 9.57
CA ILE A 114 -7.89 3.31 10.34
C ILE A 114 -8.05 2.11 9.39
N GLU A 115 -8.83 2.25 8.33
CA GLU A 115 -8.96 1.22 7.30
C GLU A 115 -7.61 0.87 6.67
N PHE A 116 -6.75 1.89 6.42
CA PHE A 116 -5.39 1.66 5.94
C PHE A 116 -4.51 0.95 6.98
N ALA A 117 -4.69 1.24 8.28
CA ALA A 117 -4.00 0.51 9.34
C ALA A 117 -4.35 -0.99 9.32
N LEU A 118 -5.63 -1.33 9.17
CA LEU A 118 -6.11 -2.71 9.03
C LEU A 118 -5.56 -3.39 7.76
N MET A 119 -5.61 -2.69 6.62
CA MET A 119 -5.06 -3.16 5.35
C MET A 119 -3.56 -3.41 5.45
N GLY A 120 -2.82 -2.48 6.07
CA GLY A 120 -1.37 -2.56 6.25
C GLY A 120 -0.97 -3.71 7.17
N ALA A 121 -1.68 -3.90 8.27
CA ALA A 121 -1.44 -5.01 9.20
C ALA A 121 -1.66 -6.37 8.52
N ALA A 122 -2.78 -6.53 7.81
CA ALA A 122 -3.09 -7.77 7.09
C ALA A 122 -2.06 -8.05 5.97
N PHE A 123 -1.67 -7.02 5.22
CA PHE A 123 -0.65 -7.13 4.18
C PHE A 123 0.73 -7.49 4.77
N HIS A 124 1.17 -6.78 5.80
CA HIS A 124 2.46 -7.02 6.44
C HIS A 124 2.54 -8.44 7.00
N LYS A 125 1.49 -8.90 7.70
CA LYS A 125 1.37 -10.28 8.18
C LYS A 125 1.47 -11.28 7.03
N ALA A 126 0.77 -11.05 5.93
CA ALA A 126 0.73 -11.96 4.78
C ALA A 126 2.09 -12.10 4.06
N ILE A 127 2.89 -11.03 3.99
CA ILE A 127 4.15 -11.01 3.23
C ILE A 127 5.35 -11.36 4.10
N TRP A 128 5.42 -10.85 5.34
CA TRP A 128 6.59 -11.04 6.21
C TRP A 128 6.35 -11.96 7.40
N GLY A 129 5.09 -12.39 7.63
CA GLY A 129 4.76 -13.38 8.66
C GLY A 129 4.70 -12.82 10.08
N THR A 130 4.80 -11.51 10.28
CA THR A 130 4.68 -10.87 11.60
C THR A 130 3.23 -10.99 12.09
N ALA A 131 2.98 -11.79 13.10
CA ALA A 131 1.63 -12.12 13.55
C ALA A 131 0.83 -10.90 14.02
N LYS A 132 1.48 -9.94 14.68
CA LYS A 132 0.88 -8.72 15.21
C LYS A 132 1.80 -7.52 14.94
N PRO A 133 1.83 -7.02 13.69
CA PRO A 133 2.72 -5.94 13.31
C PRO A 133 2.40 -4.64 14.08
N SER A 134 3.44 -3.90 14.44
CA SER A 134 3.31 -2.57 15.03
C SER A 134 2.91 -1.54 13.98
N ILE A 135 2.02 -0.61 14.35
CA ILE A 135 1.42 0.37 13.44
C ILE A 135 1.68 1.78 13.96
N GLY A 136 2.25 2.64 13.13
CA GLY A 136 2.42 4.06 13.37
C GLY A 136 1.57 4.90 12.40
N LEU A 137 1.09 6.05 12.86
CA LEU A 137 0.54 7.11 12.02
C LEU A 137 1.62 8.12 11.71
N LEU A 138 1.89 8.37 10.42
CA LEU A 138 2.87 9.38 10.01
C LEU A 138 2.36 10.78 10.37
N ASN A 139 3.20 11.53 11.08
CA ASN A 139 2.88 12.88 11.56
C ASN A 139 4.13 13.78 11.50
N VAL A 140 3.95 15.06 11.78
CA VAL A 140 5.00 16.08 11.83
C VAL A 140 5.68 16.19 13.18
N GLY A 141 5.33 15.35 14.14
CA GLY A 141 5.85 15.30 15.51
C GLY A 141 5.11 14.25 16.30
N SER A 142 5.68 13.84 17.43
CA SER A 142 5.16 12.74 18.29
C SER A 142 4.12 13.20 19.32
N GLU A 143 3.93 14.54 19.49
CA GLU A 143 2.99 15.07 20.48
C GLU A 143 1.55 15.00 20.00
N ASP A 144 0.61 14.67 20.88
CA ASP A 144 -0.82 14.46 20.60
C ASP A 144 -1.52 15.67 19.93
N VAL A 145 -0.94 16.88 20.06
CA VAL A 145 -1.50 18.13 19.48
C VAL A 145 -1.01 18.43 18.07
N LYS A 146 -0.06 17.67 17.56
CA LYS A 146 0.54 17.88 16.23
C LYS A 146 -0.26 17.23 15.13
N GLY A 147 -0.10 17.78 13.91
CA GLY A 147 -0.67 17.24 12.68
C GLY A 147 -2.05 17.76 12.36
N HIS A 148 -2.58 17.25 11.27
CA HIS A 148 -3.93 17.56 10.77
C HIS A 148 -5.01 16.95 11.67
N ASP A 149 -6.22 17.52 11.61
CA ASP A 149 -7.35 17.08 12.43
C ASP A 149 -7.69 15.61 12.19
N GLU A 150 -7.69 15.16 10.96
CA GLU A 150 -7.98 13.78 10.56
C GLU A 150 -6.96 12.79 11.15
N VAL A 151 -5.68 13.18 11.19
CA VAL A 151 -4.60 12.36 11.77
C VAL A 151 -4.73 12.27 13.29
N ARG A 152 -5.08 13.39 13.96
CA ARG A 152 -5.32 13.41 15.41
C ARG A 152 -6.55 12.61 15.80
N GLU A 153 -7.62 12.70 15.02
CA GLU A 153 -8.84 11.92 15.23
C GLU A 153 -8.57 10.42 15.05
N ALA A 154 -7.88 10.02 13.97
CA ALA A 154 -7.48 8.63 13.76
C ALA A 154 -6.57 8.12 14.90
N HIS A 155 -5.65 8.94 15.40
CA HIS A 155 -4.81 8.62 16.55
C HIS A 155 -5.64 8.32 17.79
N LYS A 156 -6.61 9.18 18.12
CA LYS A 156 -7.49 8.98 19.26
C LYS A 156 -8.24 7.66 19.16
N LEU A 157 -8.87 7.40 18.02
CA LEU A 157 -9.62 6.17 17.78
C LEU A 157 -8.72 4.92 17.82
N LEU A 158 -7.52 4.97 17.26
CA LEU A 158 -6.56 3.87 17.34
C LEU A 158 -6.02 3.63 18.75
N LYS A 159 -5.89 4.66 19.58
CA LYS A 159 -5.42 4.57 20.95
C LYS A 159 -6.48 3.96 21.88
N GLU A 160 -7.75 4.26 21.66
CA GLU A 160 -8.91 3.70 22.35
C GLU A 160 -9.29 2.27 21.88
N ASN A 161 -8.59 1.78 20.96
CA ASN A 161 -8.73 0.64 20.09
C ASN A 161 -9.25 -0.66 20.70
N THR A 162 -10.43 -1.07 20.25
CA THR A 162 -11.04 -2.38 20.47
C THR A 162 -10.69 -3.43 19.39
N LEU A 163 -9.91 -3.04 18.34
CA LEU A 163 -9.62 -3.83 17.15
C LEU A 163 -8.47 -4.82 17.34
N GLY A 164 -7.81 -4.78 18.49
CA GLY A 164 -6.65 -5.63 18.77
C GLY A 164 -5.39 -5.30 17.96
N LEU A 165 -5.34 -4.14 17.29
CA LEU A 165 -4.17 -3.66 16.58
C LEU A 165 -3.03 -3.35 17.56
N ASN A 166 -1.78 -3.55 17.15
CA ASN A 166 -0.60 -3.15 17.89
C ASN A 166 -0.22 -1.71 17.51
N TYR A 167 -1.04 -0.76 17.95
CA TYR A 167 -0.83 0.65 17.64
C TYR A 167 0.28 1.25 18.51
N TYR A 168 1.30 1.81 17.87
CA TYR A 168 2.47 2.42 18.50
C TYR A 168 2.22 3.88 18.88
N GLY A 169 1.55 4.63 17.99
CA GLY A 169 1.37 6.07 18.12
C GLY A 169 1.79 6.83 16.85
N PHE A 170 2.13 8.12 17.01
CA PHE A 170 2.70 8.89 15.92
C PHE A 170 4.14 8.47 15.63
N VAL A 171 4.49 8.52 14.34
CA VAL A 171 5.86 8.36 13.84
C VAL A 171 6.18 9.49 12.87
N GLU A 172 7.45 9.83 12.76
CA GLU A 172 7.94 10.90 11.89
C GLU A 172 8.60 10.34 10.62
N GLY A 173 8.97 11.20 9.68
CA GLY A 173 9.62 10.79 8.44
C GLY A 173 10.95 10.06 8.63
N THR A 174 11.67 10.30 9.73
CA THR A 174 12.89 9.60 10.11
C THR A 174 12.64 8.15 10.48
N ASP A 175 11.54 7.88 11.19
CA ASP A 175 11.13 6.54 11.64
C ASP A 175 10.89 5.57 10.48
N LEU A 176 10.51 6.08 9.30
CA LEU A 176 10.38 5.28 8.08
C LEU A 176 11.69 4.55 7.74
N CYS A 177 12.82 5.27 7.86
CA CYS A 177 14.14 4.72 7.56
C CYS A 177 14.75 3.94 8.73
N GLU A 178 14.35 4.26 9.97
CA GLU A 178 14.78 3.57 11.18
C GLU A 178 14.05 2.23 11.38
N GLY A 179 12.81 2.14 10.86
CA GLY A 179 11.96 0.96 11.03
C GLY A 179 11.39 0.86 12.44
N THR A 180 11.01 2.01 13.03
CA THR A 180 10.43 2.10 14.38
C THR A 180 9.14 1.28 14.49
N THR A 181 8.36 1.21 13.40
CA THR A 181 7.16 0.37 13.31
C THR A 181 7.18 -0.49 12.04
N ASP A 182 6.44 -1.60 12.08
CA ASP A 182 6.31 -2.52 10.95
C ASP A 182 5.44 -1.93 9.82
N VAL A 183 4.43 -1.15 10.21
CA VAL A 183 3.47 -0.51 9.30
C VAL A 183 3.42 0.98 9.61
N VAL A 184 3.54 1.82 8.59
CA VAL A 184 3.34 3.27 8.70
C VAL A 184 2.18 3.67 7.79
N VAL A 185 1.20 4.36 8.36
CA VAL A 185 -0.02 4.80 7.69
C VAL A 185 0.01 6.30 7.48
N THR A 186 -0.39 6.74 6.29
CA THR A 186 -0.50 8.15 5.92
C THR A 186 -1.54 8.33 4.80
N ASP A 187 -1.90 9.57 4.46
CA ASP A 187 -2.60 9.87 3.21
C ASP A 187 -1.68 9.68 1.99
N GLY A 188 -2.27 9.48 0.82
CA GLY A 188 -1.50 9.17 -0.38
C GLY A 188 -0.70 10.34 -0.93
N PHE A 189 -1.03 11.59 -0.61
CA PHE A 189 -0.22 12.75 -0.99
C PHE A 189 1.10 12.74 -0.23
N THR A 190 1.03 12.65 1.09
CA THR A 190 2.20 12.62 1.97
C THR A 190 3.05 11.38 1.70
N GLY A 191 2.41 10.20 1.59
CA GLY A 191 3.11 8.94 1.31
C GLY A 191 3.79 8.91 -0.05
N ASN A 192 3.16 9.47 -1.10
CA ASN A 192 3.79 9.57 -2.42
C ASN A 192 4.99 10.53 -2.44
N ILE A 193 4.89 11.67 -1.74
CA ILE A 193 6.02 12.60 -1.60
C ILE A 193 7.16 11.92 -0.85
N ALA A 194 6.89 11.27 0.29
CA ALA A 194 7.89 10.54 1.04
C ALA A 194 8.59 9.48 0.18
N LEU A 195 7.83 8.65 -0.54
CA LEU A 195 8.35 7.62 -1.43
C LEU A 195 9.23 8.21 -2.54
N LYS A 196 8.75 9.24 -3.24
CA LYS A 196 9.50 9.87 -4.34
C LYS A 196 10.76 10.59 -3.86
N THR A 197 10.71 11.18 -2.67
CA THR A 197 11.88 11.81 -2.03
C THR A 197 12.92 10.76 -1.67
N ALA A 198 12.52 9.65 -1.04
CA ALA A 198 13.41 8.54 -0.69
C ALA A 198 14.04 7.90 -1.94
N GLU A 199 13.25 7.62 -3.00
CA GLU A 199 13.76 7.14 -4.29
C GLU A 199 14.78 8.11 -4.92
N GLY A 200 14.50 9.42 -4.84
CA GLY A 200 15.39 10.48 -5.34
C GLY A 200 16.69 10.56 -4.55
N ALA A 201 16.60 10.55 -3.21
CA ALA A 201 17.75 10.57 -2.32
C ALA A 201 18.65 9.34 -2.49
N ALA A 202 18.06 8.15 -2.64
CA ALA A 202 18.79 6.92 -2.88
C ALA A 202 19.56 6.97 -4.22
N ARG A 203 18.93 7.45 -5.31
CA ARG A 203 19.61 7.63 -6.60
C ARG A 203 20.73 8.67 -6.52
N PHE A 204 20.50 9.78 -5.85
CA PHE A 204 21.50 10.83 -5.63
C PHE A 204 22.72 10.29 -4.86
N MET A 205 22.48 9.60 -3.74
CA MET A 205 23.54 8.97 -2.95
C MET A 205 24.35 7.96 -3.76
N GLN A 206 23.67 7.10 -4.54
CA GLN A 206 24.36 6.15 -5.44
C GLN A 206 25.25 6.87 -6.48
N SER A 207 24.78 8.00 -7.03
CA SER A 207 25.56 8.78 -8.01
C SER A 207 26.80 9.39 -7.37
N MET A 208 26.67 9.93 -6.16
CA MET A 208 27.80 10.50 -5.40
C MET A 208 28.84 9.44 -5.05
N VAL A 209 28.42 8.29 -4.55
CA VAL A 209 29.33 7.16 -4.26
C VAL A 209 30.08 6.72 -5.50
N ARG A 210 29.40 6.61 -6.65
CA ARG A 210 30.06 6.28 -7.94
C ARG A 210 31.04 7.37 -8.37
N ALA A 211 30.70 8.64 -8.22
CA ALA A 211 31.57 9.76 -8.55
C ALA A 211 32.83 9.75 -7.68
N ALA A 212 32.68 9.55 -6.36
CA ALA A 212 33.80 9.47 -5.43
C ALA A 212 34.81 8.37 -5.82
N PHE A 213 34.35 7.16 -6.16
CA PHE A 213 35.22 6.08 -6.60
C PHE A 213 35.87 6.32 -7.98
N ARG A 214 35.30 7.19 -8.81
CA ARG A 214 35.85 7.54 -10.14
C ARG A 214 36.77 8.77 -10.12
N SER A 215 36.92 9.45 -8.99
CA SER A 215 37.65 10.71 -8.89
C SER A 215 39.17 10.55 -8.96
N SER A 216 39.72 9.35 -8.72
CA SER A 216 41.16 9.07 -8.75
C SER A 216 41.44 7.61 -9.07
N LEU A 217 42.69 7.31 -9.48
CA LEU A 217 43.13 5.93 -9.72
C LEU A 217 43.05 5.07 -8.46
N LEU A 218 43.41 5.62 -7.29
CA LEU A 218 43.28 4.93 -6.00
C LEU A 218 41.80 4.70 -5.64
N GLY A 219 40.95 5.69 -5.93
CA GLY A 219 39.50 5.55 -5.78
C GLY A 219 38.96 4.41 -6.65
N MET A 220 39.37 4.29 -7.90
CA MET A 220 38.92 3.21 -8.78
C MET A 220 39.37 1.83 -8.29
N ILE A 221 40.61 1.70 -7.81
CA ILE A 221 41.12 0.45 -7.22
C ILE A 221 40.33 0.10 -5.95
N GLY A 222 40.14 1.07 -5.04
CA GLY A 222 39.34 0.92 -3.83
C GLY A 222 37.89 0.50 -4.12
N GLY A 223 37.26 1.14 -5.12
CA GLY A 223 35.90 0.80 -5.59
C GLY A 223 35.82 -0.60 -6.18
N MET A 224 36.85 -1.07 -6.87
CA MET A 224 36.93 -2.44 -7.38
C MET A 224 37.02 -3.47 -6.23
N LEU A 225 37.86 -3.21 -5.24
CA LEU A 225 37.97 -4.06 -4.05
C LEU A 225 36.70 -4.07 -3.20
N ALA A 226 36.05 -2.91 -3.02
CA ALA A 226 34.83 -2.76 -2.25
C ALA A 226 33.56 -3.20 -3.02
N ARG A 227 33.65 -3.50 -4.32
CA ARG A 227 32.51 -3.73 -5.22
C ARG A 227 31.50 -4.77 -4.68
N GLY A 228 32.00 -5.86 -4.07
CA GLY A 228 31.17 -6.92 -3.52
C GLY A 228 30.30 -6.43 -2.34
N ALA A 229 30.93 -5.75 -1.40
CA ALA A 229 30.26 -5.20 -0.22
C ALA A 229 29.27 -4.08 -0.62
N LEU A 230 29.72 -3.14 -1.44
CA LEU A 230 28.88 -2.06 -1.94
C LEU A 230 27.65 -2.58 -2.70
N ARG A 231 27.84 -3.58 -3.58
CA ARG A 231 26.71 -4.17 -4.31
C ARG A 231 25.69 -4.82 -3.38
N LYS A 232 26.14 -5.49 -2.31
CA LYS A 232 25.24 -6.11 -1.32
C LYS A 232 24.44 -5.04 -0.56
N THR A 233 25.08 -3.95 -0.14
CA THR A 233 24.43 -2.85 0.60
C THR A 233 23.49 -2.05 -0.30
N LEU A 234 23.96 -1.62 -1.46
CA LEU A 234 23.16 -0.84 -2.42
C LEU A 234 21.96 -1.63 -2.97
N LYS A 235 22.06 -2.95 -3.03
CA LYS A 235 20.94 -3.80 -3.43
C LYS A 235 19.74 -3.69 -2.49
N ARG A 236 19.96 -3.50 -1.17
CA ARG A 236 18.88 -3.31 -0.20
C ARG A 236 18.12 -2.00 -0.41
N MET A 237 18.79 -0.99 -0.99
CA MET A 237 18.23 0.32 -1.31
C MET A 237 17.71 0.42 -2.75
N ASP A 238 17.75 -0.68 -3.51
CA ASP A 238 17.32 -0.70 -4.91
C ASP A 238 15.77 -0.76 -4.94
N PRO A 239 15.09 0.26 -5.50
CA PRO A 239 13.63 0.25 -5.63
C PRO A 239 13.11 -0.95 -6.43
N GLY A 240 13.95 -1.58 -7.26
CA GLY A 240 13.60 -2.80 -7.99
C GLY A 240 13.44 -4.03 -7.11
N GLU A 241 14.11 -4.10 -5.96
CA GLU A 241 13.97 -5.21 -5.01
C GLU A 241 12.63 -5.14 -4.25
N SER A 242 12.11 -3.93 -4.01
CA SER A 242 10.81 -3.67 -3.35
C SER A 242 9.67 -3.40 -4.34
N ASN A 243 9.89 -3.64 -5.65
CA ASN A 243 8.87 -3.38 -6.67
C ASN A 243 7.68 -4.32 -6.54
N GLY A 244 6.48 -3.75 -6.59
CA GLY A 244 5.21 -4.46 -6.50
C GLY A 244 4.32 -3.90 -5.39
N GLY A 245 3.76 -2.69 -5.63
CA GLY A 245 2.79 -2.07 -4.72
C GLY A 245 1.40 -2.70 -4.88
N PRO A 246 0.85 -3.38 -3.87
CA PRO A 246 -0.51 -3.90 -3.94
C PRO A 246 -1.54 -2.77 -3.83
N LEU A 247 -2.63 -2.91 -4.57
CA LEU A 247 -3.87 -2.17 -4.38
C LEU A 247 -4.70 -2.94 -3.34
N LEU A 248 -4.61 -2.51 -2.09
CA LEU A 248 -5.25 -3.17 -0.95
C LEU A 248 -6.73 -2.80 -0.84
N GLY A 249 -7.55 -3.67 -0.26
CA GLY A 249 -8.98 -3.44 -0.04
C GLY A 249 -9.90 -3.81 -1.21
N LEU A 250 -9.40 -4.42 -2.30
CA LEU A 250 -10.19 -4.91 -3.42
C LEU A 250 -10.57 -6.40 -3.25
N LYS A 251 -11.68 -6.82 -3.87
CA LYS A 251 -12.05 -8.25 -4.05
C LYS A 251 -11.19 -8.86 -5.17
N GLY A 252 -9.91 -9.07 -4.89
CA GLY A 252 -8.93 -9.63 -5.82
C GLY A 252 -7.59 -8.90 -5.71
N ILE A 253 -6.52 -9.62 -6.01
CA ILE A 253 -5.16 -9.16 -5.83
C ILE A 253 -4.71 -8.41 -7.07
N VAL A 254 -4.41 -7.12 -6.89
CA VAL A 254 -3.92 -6.23 -7.93
C VAL A 254 -2.57 -5.65 -7.51
N ILE A 255 -1.54 -5.86 -8.32
CA ILE A 255 -0.19 -5.39 -8.04
C ILE A 255 0.22 -4.35 -9.08
N LYS A 256 0.58 -3.17 -8.62
CA LYS A 256 1.19 -2.12 -9.42
C LYS A 256 2.69 -2.29 -9.44
N SER A 257 3.27 -2.54 -10.62
CA SER A 257 4.69 -2.47 -10.87
C SER A 257 5.09 -1.08 -11.38
N HIS A 258 6.30 -0.65 -11.12
CA HIS A 258 6.82 0.62 -11.65
C HIS A 258 6.89 0.57 -13.19
N GLY A 259 6.57 1.70 -13.85
CA GLY A 259 6.53 1.76 -15.31
C GLY A 259 7.90 1.55 -15.99
N SER A 260 9.00 1.85 -15.29
CA SER A 260 10.39 1.62 -15.76
C SER A 260 11.01 0.34 -15.19
N ALA A 261 10.20 -0.59 -14.65
CA ALA A 261 10.69 -1.83 -14.09
C ALA A 261 11.40 -2.68 -15.16
N ASP A 262 12.60 -3.14 -14.85
CA ASP A 262 13.28 -4.17 -15.61
C ASP A 262 12.68 -5.56 -15.37
N ALA A 263 13.14 -6.57 -16.05
CA ALA A 263 12.61 -7.93 -15.94
C ALA A 263 12.70 -8.49 -14.51
N LYS A 264 13.76 -8.14 -13.77
CA LYS A 264 13.96 -8.60 -12.38
C LYS A 264 12.97 -7.90 -11.44
N SER A 265 12.83 -6.61 -11.56
CA SER A 265 11.88 -5.80 -10.79
C SER A 265 10.44 -6.24 -11.06
N TYR A 266 10.10 -6.49 -12.33
CA TYR A 266 8.77 -7.00 -12.67
C TYR A 266 8.51 -8.40 -12.10
N ALA A 267 9.53 -9.27 -12.10
CA ALA A 267 9.42 -10.59 -11.46
C ALA A 267 9.19 -10.49 -9.94
N ASN A 268 9.74 -9.47 -9.27
CA ASN A 268 9.46 -9.23 -7.85
C ASN A 268 7.98 -8.85 -7.64
N ALA A 269 7.41 -7.99 -8.48
CA ALA A 269 5.98 -7.68 -8.43
C ALA A 269 5.10 -8.93 -8.61
N ILE A 270 5.48 -9.85 -9.53
CA ILE A 270 4.79 -11.14 -9.68
C ILE A 270 4.89 -11.97 -8.41
N LYS A 271 6.05 -12.01 -7.74
CA LYS A 271 6.22 -12.76 -6.48
C LYS A 271 5.33 -12.20 -5.37
N VAL A 272 5.22 -10.86 -5.24
CA VAL A 272 4.30 -10.24 -4.27
C VAL A 272 2.87 -10.68 -4.53
N GLY A 273 2.41 -10.64 -5.78
CA GLY A 273 1.08 -11.12 -6.16
C GLY A 273 0.87 -12.59 -5.85
N ALA A 274 1.86 -13.43 -6.13
CA ALA A 274 1.80 -14.87 -5.84
C ALA A 274 1.76 -15.16 -4.32
N SER A 275 2.55 -14.42 -3.53
CA SER A 275 2.57 -14.54 -2.07
C SER A 275 1.23 -14.16 -1.46
N LEU A 276 0.64 -13.02 -1.88
CA LEU A 276 -0.70 -12.61 -1.43
C LEU A 276 -1.77 -13.63 -1.85
N ALA A 277 -1.70 -14.14 -3.08
CA ALA A 277 -2.63 -15.15 -3.57
C ALA A 277 -2.55 -16.50 -2.82
N ALA A 278 -1.39 -16.81 -2.23
CA ALA A 278 -1.18 -17.99 -1.42
C ALA A 278 -1.52 -17.78 0.06
N SER A 279 -1.61 -16.52 0.52
CA SER A 279 -1.92 -16.17 1.91
C SER A 279 -3.42 -16.15 2.18
N GLY A 280 -3.80 -15.98 3.44
CA GLY A 280 -5.17 -15.71 3.88
C GLY A 280 -5.54 -14.22 3.90
N TYR A 281 -4.77 -13.35 3.23
CA TYR A 281 -4.88 -11.89 3.29
C TYR A 281 -6.31 -11.36 3.16
N GLU A 282 -7.05 -11.78 2.11
CA GLU A 282 -8.38 -11.25 1.83
C GLU A 282 -9.37 -11.60 2.95
N ARG A 283 -9.29 -12.81 3.50
CA ARG A 283 -10.13 -13.24 4.63
C ARG A 283 -9.75 -12.51 5.91
N ASP A 284 -8.46 -12.48 6.25
CA ASP A 284 -7.97 -11.81 7.46
C ASP A 284 -8.34 -10.31 7.46
N LEU A 285 -8.26 -9.66 6.30
CA LEU A 285 -8.67 -8.27 6.14
C LEU A 285 -10.19 -8.11 6.24
N ALA A 286 -10.98 -8.97 5.60
CA ALA A 286 -12.45 -8.91 5.67
C ALA A 286 -12.95 -9.07 7.11
N ASP A 287 -12.39 -10.02 7.86
CA ASP A 287 -12.72 -10.24 9.27
C ASP A 287 -12.40 -9.01 10.14
N SER A 288 -11.23 -8.38 9.92
CA SER A 288 -10.80 -7.17 10.63
C SER A 288 -11.69 -5.96 10.31
N LEU A 289 -12.06 -5.79 9.05
CA LEU A 289 -12.97 -4.70 8.63
C LEU A 289 -14.37 -4.88 9.17
N ALA A 290 -14.89 -6.11 9.22
CA ALA A 290 -16.19 -6.40 9.82
C ALA A 290 -16.22 -6.07 11.33
N GLN A 291 -15.13 -6.37 12.05
CA GLN A 291 -14.99 -5.98 13.46
C GLN A 291 -14.97 -4.45 13.61
N PHE A 292 -14.27 -3.74 12.74
CA PHE A 292 -14.22 -2.28 12.76
C PHE A 292 -15.60 -1.66 12.50
N SER A 293 -16.32 -2.09 11.48
CA SER A 293 -17.67 -1.60 11.19
C SER A 293 -18.63 -1.85 12.35
N HIS A 294 -18.52 -3.00 13.02
CA HIS A 294 -19.33 -3.30 14.20
C HIS A 294 -19.02 -2.39 15.40
N SER A 295 -17.72 -2.11 15.64
CA SER A 295 -17.32 -1.20 16.73
C SER A 295 -17.84 0.22 16.52
N LEU A 296 -17.76 0.75 15.30
CA LEU A 296 -18.31 2.07 14.97
C LEU A 296 -19.84 2.15 15.16
N ALA A 297 -20.58 1.13 14.77
CA ALA A 297 -22.03 1.08 14.96
C ALA A 297 -22.41 1.12 16.44
N THR A 298 -21.69 0.37 17.28
CA THR A 298 -21.91 0.33 18.73
C THR A 298 -21.62 1.68 19.41
N GLU A 299 -20.55 2.38 18.98
CA GLU A 299 -20.23 3.71 19.50
C GLU A 299 -21.27 4.75 19.12
N THR A 300 -21.80 4.70 17.89
CA THR A 300 -22.87 5.60 17.43
C THR A 300 -24.13 5.38 18.24
N GLU A 301 -24.57 4.14 18.48
CA GLU A 301 -25.73 3.82 19.31
C GLU A 301 -25.56 4.30 20.76
N GLN A 302 -24.37 4.14 21.34
CA GLN A 302 -24.10 4.60 22.70
C GLN A 302 -24.11 6.13 22.81
N THR A 303 -23.65 6.83 21.77
CA THR A 303 -23.64 8.30 21.72
C THR A 303 -25.09 8.83 21.60
N ASP A 304 -25.91 8.21 20.76
CA ASP A 304 -27.33 8.56 20.64
C ASP A 304 -28.09 8.33 21.91
N ILE A 305 -27.87 7.21 22.60
CA ILE A 305 -28.52 6.90 23.90
C ILE A 305 -28.08 7.92 24.97
N ARG A 306 -26.80 8.30 25.02
CA ARG A 306 -26.30 9.35 25.95
C ARG A 306 -26.90 10.72 25.62
N GLY A 307 -26.99 11.08 24.34
CA GLY A 307 -27.62 12.33 23.88
C GLY A 307 -29.11 12.40 24.29
N LEU A 308 -29.84 11.32 24.08
CA LEU A 308 -31.24 11.19 24.51
C LEU A 308 -31.39 11.28 26.04
N ALA A 309 -30.54 10.62 26.80
CA ALA A 309 -30.54 10.64 28.27
C ALA A 309 -30.27 12.05 28.83
N VAL A 310 -29.32 12.80 28.22
CA VAL A 310 -29.01 14.19 28.61
C VAL A 310 -30.18 15.11 28.26
N ALA A 311 -30.81 14.96 27.10
CA ALA A 311 -31.96 15.75 26.69
C ALA A 311 -33.18 15.50 27.64
N THR A 312 -33.42 14.24 27.98
CA THR A 312 -34.51 13.86 28.91
C THR A 312 -34.27 14.39 30.34
N ALA A 313 -33.03 14.38 30.81
CA ALA A 313 -32.65 14.95 32.12
C ALA A 313 -32.79 16.48 32.16
N ALA A 314 -32.47 17.16 31.06
CA ALA A 314 -32.66 18.61 30.94
C ALA A 314 -34.14 19.02 30.95
N ASP A 315 -34.98 18.24 30.25
CA ASP A 315 -36.45 18.47 30.19
C ASP A 315 -37.11 18.23 31.57
N MET A 316 -36.68 17.21 32.32
CA MET A 316 -37.14 16.94 33.68
C MET A 316 -36.67 18.01 34.70
N ALA A 317 -35.50 18.64 34.48
CA ALA A 317 -35.03 19.71 35.34
C ALA A 317 -35.74 21.06 35.07
N GLY A 318 -36.07 21.32 33.77
CA GLY A 318 -36.84 22.53 33.38
C GLY A 318 -38.29 22.54 33.88
N ASN A 319 -38.92 21.38 34.10
CA ASN A 319 -40.31 21.26 34.53
C ASN A 319 -40.50 21.33 36.06
N LYS A 320 -39.41 21.51 36.86
CA LYS A 320 -39.46 21.66 38.33
C LYS A 320 -39.38 23.11 38.82
N VAL A 321 -39.36 24.10 37.92
CA VAL A 321 -39.20 25.55 38.23
C VAL A 321 -40.44 26.37 37.78
N SER A 322 -41.58 25.75 37.55
CA SER A 322 -42.86 26.45 37.32
C SER A 322 -43.83 26.25 38.45
#